data_fcb8ecfe78605ef6052538eaec9a5bc2
#
_entry.id   fcb8ecfe78605ef6052538eaec9a5bc2
#
_cell.length_a   1.000
_cell.length_b   1.000
_cell.length_c   1.000
_cell.angle_alpha   90.00
_cell.angle_beta   90.00
_cell.angle_gamma   90.00
#
_symmetry.space_group_name_H-M   'P 1'
#
loop_
_entity.id
_entity.type
_entity.pdbx_description
1 polymer ?
#
loop_
_entity_poly.entity_id
_entity_poly.type
_entity_poly.pdbx_seq_one_letter_code
_entity_poly.pdbx_strand_id
1 'polypeptide(L)'
;MALKLNFAASLYDRMQPLYTGEIKPEGIDLNFIPIELPRPIFDRMSGGEEFDVAEYSSSEYIQRVGAGKCNFIALPVFPSRSFRHDVIGINKNSGIKTPKDIEGKRIGVALYTMTAAIFVRGLLSDEYGVDFSNCKWVQGAINTAGSHGDPHVLPLLKQPNLVHGDPSKSLDDMLVAGEVDVTMGTSIPRSVMKNPNVGRLLPNYYEDEKAYYKKTKIFPIMHLIAIRKDVYEKNPFVATSLYNAFVQSKNLALKKMFSTRALRYMMPFLPAQLDEIRDIFGEDPWPYGVEENRPTLEALVRYMHEQYFIPKKMPIEELFAKTYGHTEPAF
;
A
#
# COMPACT_ATOMS: atom_id res chain seq x y z
N MET A 1 6.67 33.70 -10.98
CA MET A 1 7.36 33.02 -9.86
C MET A 1 6.83 31.61 -9.77
N ALA A 2 7.69 30.63 -9.50
CA ALA A 2 7.26 29.26 -9.28
C ALA A 2 6.46 29.15 -7.97
N LEU A 3 5.42 28.31 -7.96
CA LEU A 3 4.61 28.03 -6.77
C LEU A 3 5.41 27.14 -5.80
N LYS A 4 5.59 27.60 -4.58
CA LYS A 4 6.28 26.79 -3.55
C LYS A 4 5.33 25.79 -2.94
N LEU A 5 5.70 24.51 -2.91
CA LEU A 5 4.92 23.43 -2.31
C LEU A 5 5.82 22.54 -1.45
N ASN A 6 5.32 22.18 -0.27
CA ASN A 6 5.93 21.17 0.60
C ASN A 6 5.37 19.80 0.23
N PHE A 7 6.25 18.87 -0.14
CA PHE A 7 5.90 17.50 -0.50
C PHE A 7 6.60 16.50 0.42
N ALA A 8 5.82 15.66 1.11
CA ALA A 8 6.34 14.61 1.98
C ALA A 8 6.10 13.22 1.39
N ALA A 9 7.15 12.42 1.30
CA ALA A 9 7.09 11.01 0.88
C ALA A 9 8.30 10.24 1.39
N SER A 10 8.20 8.90 1.39
CA SER A 10 9.37 8.05 1.58
C SER A 10 10.28 8.12 0.35
N LEU A 11 11.59 8.02 0.59
CA LEU A 11 12.59 8.19 -0.45
C LEU A 11 12.81 6.89 -1.25
N TYR A 12 11.80 6.50 -2.02
CA TYR A 12 11.90 5.38 -2.97
C TYR A 12 12.80 5.74 -4.15
N ASP A 13 13.31 4.74 -4.88
CA ASP A 13 14.09 4.93 -6.11
C ASP A 13 13.39 5.84 -7.13
N ARG A 14 12.07 5.68 -7.31
CA ARG A 14 11.19 6.49 -8.16
C ARG A 14 10.92 7.89 -7.65
N MET A 15 11.33 8.22 -6.42
CA MET A 15 11.24 9.56 -5.83
C MET A 15 12.60 10.27 -5.81
N GLN A 16 13.70 9.52 -5.94
CA GLN A 16 15.07 10.06 -5.93
C GLN A 16 15.29 11.21 -6.93
N PRO A 17 14.86 11.12 -8.20
CA PRO A 17 15.09 12.21 -9.16
C PRO A 17 14.37 13.52 -8.79
N LEU A 18 13.22 13.45 -8.12
CA LEU A 18 12.53 14.63 -7.59
C LEU A 18 13.27 15.21 -6.39
N TYR A 19 13.75 14.35 -5.48
CA TYR A 19 14.50 14.77 -4.31
C TYR A 19 15.83 15.44 -4.67
N THR A 20 16.55 14.89 -5.63
CA THR A 20 17.84 15.45 -6.11
C THR A 20 17.67 16.68 -7.02
N GLY A 21 16.46 16.95 -7.49
CA GLY A 21 16.17 18.01 -8.44
C GLY A 21 16.60 17.69 -9.89
N GLU A 22 16.91 16.41 -10.19
CA GLU A 22 17.17 15.92 -11.57
C GLU A 22 15.89 16.04 -12.42
N ILE A 23 14.73 15.81 -11.80
CA ILE A 23 13.41 16.08 -12.34
C ILE A 23 12.74 17.16 -11.51
N LYS A 24 12.13 18.14 -12.16
CA LYS A 24 11.40 19.24 -11.51
C LYS A 24 10.02 19.39 -12.14
N PRO A 25 8.94 19.54 -11.32
CA PRO A 25 7.63 19.84 -11.86
C PRO A 25 7.60 21.26 -12.43
N GLU A 26 6.97 21.45 -13.58
CA GLU A 26 6.89 22.71 -14.26
C GLU A 26 6.08 23.74 -13.44
N GLY A 27 6.62 24.95 -13.28
CA GLY A 27 5.97 26.03 -12.53
C GLY A 27 5.93 25.84 -11.02
N ILE A 28 6.54 24.80 -10.47
CA ILE A 28 6.54 24.45 -9.04
C ILE A 28 7.98 24.41 -8.50
N ASP A 29 8.18 25.09 -7.38
CA ASP A 29 9.37 24.97 -6.53
C ASP A 29 9.04 23.95 -5.41
N LEU A 30 9.42 22.69 -5.65
CA LEU A 30 9.05 21.57 -4.80
C LEU A 30 10.06 21.38 -3.66
N ASN A 31 9.65 21.68 -2.44
CA ASN A 31 10.41 21.35 -1.23
C ASN A 31 10.11 19.89 -0.84
N PHE A 32 10.96 18.95 -1.26
CA PHE A 32 10.81 17.53 -0.93
C PHE A 32 11.29 17.28 0.52
N ILE A 33 10.39 16.76 1.35
CA ILE A 33 10.62 16.39 2.75
C ILE A 33 10.67 14.86 2.86
N PRO A 34 11.86 14.24 2.86
CA PRO A 34 11.99 12.81 2.95
C PRO A 34 11.66 12.32 4.37
N ILE A 35 10.74 11.38 4.47
CA ILE A 35 10.37 10.71 5.72
C ILE A 35 10.47 9.22 5.49
N GLU A 36 11.31 8.53 6.27
CA GLU A 36 11.69 7.14 6.01
C GLU A 36 10.50 6.17 6.05
N LEU A 37 9.62 6.33 7.02
CA LEU A 37 8.45 5.47 7.19
C LEU A 37 7.17 6.21 6.77
N PRO A 38 6.27 5.59 5.96
CA PRO A 38 5.06 6.25 5.50
C PRO A 38 4.05 6.60 6.60
N ARG A 39 3.95 5.80 7.66
CA ARG A 39 2.93 5.99 8.71
C ARG A 39 2.96 7.39 9.35
N PRO A 40 4.10 7.95 9.77
CA PRO A 40 4.18 9.32 10.26
C PRO A 40 3.71 10.38 9.26
N ILE A 41 3.89 10.16 7.94
CA ILE A 41 3.38 11.08 6.91
C ILE A 41 1.85 11.09 6.96
N PHE A 42 1.22 9.91 7.01
CA PHE A 42 -0.24 9.78 7.03
C PHE A 42 -0.85 10.38 8.28
N ASP A 43 -0.23 10.16 9.45
CA ASP A 43 -0.71 10.70 10.73
C ASP A 43 -0.65 12.24 10.74
N ARG A 44 0.45 12.85 10.26
CA ARG A 44 0.62 14.30 10.14
C ARG A 44 -0.33 14.91 9.10
N MET A 45 -0.58 14.18 7.98
CA MET A 45 -1.50 14.64 6.96
C MET A 45 -2.96 14.54 7.42
N SER A 46 -3.34 13.43 8.08
CA SER A 46 -4.70 13.22 8.60
C SER A 46 -5.06 14.12 9.79
N GLY A 47 -4.09 14.38 10.66
CA GLY A 47 -4.31 15.14 11.89
C GLY A 47 -4.18 16.64 11.73
N GLY A 48 -3.28 17.12 10.87
CA GLY A 48 -2.96 18.54 10.76
C GLY A 48 -2.89 19.09 9.34
N GLU A 49 -3.08 18.28 8.30
CA GLU A 49 -2.95 18.68 6.89
C GLU A 49 -1.62 19.41 6.61
N GLU A 50 -0.54 18.91 7.24
CA GLU A 50 0.72 19.63 7.39
C GLU A 50 1.41 19.90 6.06
N PHE A 51 1.25 19.02 5.07
CA PHE A 51 1.92 19.13 3.77
C PHE A 51 0.94 19.58 2.69
N ASP A 52 1.43 20.33 1.70
CA ASP A 52 0.65 20.71 0.52
C ASP A 52 0.35 19.50 -0.36
N VAL A 53 1.35 18.61 -0.47
CA VAL A 53 1.30 17.35 -1.22
C VAL A 53 1.95 16.26 -0.37
N ALA A 54 1.38 15.06 -0.34
CA ALA A 54 1.98 13.96 0.41
C ALA A 54 1.70 12.59 -0.19
N GLU A 55 2.59 11.64 0.05
CA GLU A 55 2.25 10.23 0.02
C GLU A 55 1.19 9.94 1.08
N TYR A 56 0.13 9.20 0.70
CA TYR A 56 -0.98 8.96 1.60
C TYR A 56 -1.56 7.54 1.45
N SER A 57 -2.15 7.01 2.52
CA SER A 57 -2.78 5.69 2.52
C SER A 57 -3.98 5.65 1.58
N SER A 58 -4.02 4.69 0.66
CA SER A 58 -5.12 4.56 -0.29
C SER A 58 -6.46 4.29 0.41
N SER A 59 -6.49 3.44 1.44
CA SER A 59 -7.71 3.14 2.18
C SER A 59 -8.22 4.33 3.00
N GLU A 60 -7.31 5.06 3.68
CA GLU A 60 -7.70 6.25 4.44
C GLU A 60 -8.26 7.34 3.52
N TYR A 61 -7.65 7.54 2.35
CA TYR A 61 -8.14 8.47 1.34
C TYR A 61 -9.53 8.09 0.86
N ILE A 62 -9.70 6.86 0.37
CA ILE A 62 -10.99 6.37 -0.19
C ILE A 62 -12.09 6.41 0.88
N GLN A 63 -11.78 6.05 2.13
CA GLN A 63 -12.74 6.11 3.23
C GLN A 63 -13.22 7.56 3.48
N ARG A 64 -12.30 8.53 3.47
CA ARG A 64 -12.64 9.95 3.65
C ARG A 64 -13.47 10.49 2.50
N VAL A 65 -13.16 10.11 1.26
CA VAL A 65 -13.96 10.47 0.08
C VAL A 65 -15.36 9.89 0.19
N GLY A 66 -15.47 8.59 0.50
CA GLY A 66 -16.76 7.90 0.66
C GLY A 66 -17.63 8.44 1.80
N ALA A 67 -17.01 9.03 2.82
CA ALA A 67 -17.70 9.70 3.93
C ALA A 67 -18.02 11.19 3.66
N GLY A 68 -17.60 11.75 2.53
CA GLY A 68 -17.71 13.19 2.24
C GLY A 68 -16.89 14.09 3.16
N LYS A 69 -15.81 13.55 3.76
CA LYS A 69 -14.95 14.22 4.75
C LYS A 69 -13.49 14.27 4.30
N CYS A 70 -13.26 14.48 3.01
CA CYS A 70 -11.91 14.50 2.45
C CYS A 70 -11.52 15.91 2.02
N ASN A 71 -10.47 16.45 2.60
CA ASN A 71 -9.84 17.73 2.23
C ASN A 71 -8.69 17.56 1.23
N PHE A 72 -8.59 16.39 0.61
CA PHE A 72 -7.55 16.05 -0.35
C PHE A 72 -8.16 15.69 -1.69
N ILE A 73 -7.35 15.81 -2.75
CA ILE A 73 -7.59 15.22 -4.06
C ILE A 73 -6.38 14.37 -4.44
N ALA A 74 -6.59 13.14 -4.88
CA ALA A 74 -5.49 12.26 -5.24
C ALA A 74 -5.03 12.46 -6.68
N LEU A 75 -3.73 12.25 -6.93
CA LEU A 75 -3.19 11.96 -8.24
C LEU A 75 -3.18 10.44 -8.46
N PRO A 76 -3.36 9.94 -9.70
CA PRO A 76 -3.22 8.52 -10.02
C PRO A 76 -1.73 8.12 -10.12
N VAL A 77 -1.01 8.43 -9.06
CA VAL A 77 0.41 8.13 -8.81
C VAL A 77 0.50 7.22 -7.60
N PHE A 78 1.09 6.04 -7.77
CA PHE A 78 1.09 4.98 -6.77
C PHE A 78 2.50 4.67 -6.31
N PRO A 79 3.03 5.43 -5.34
CA PRO A 79 4.41 5.28 -4.90
C PRO A 79 4.69 3.95 -4.18
N SER A 80 3.68 3.31 -3.61
CA SER A 80 3.86 2.05 -2.88
C SER A 80 2.86 1.01 -3.36
N ARG A 81 3.40 -0.14 -3.76
CA ARG A 81 2.68 -1.36 -4.12
C ARG A 81 3.36 -2.55 -3.50
N SER A 82 2.63 -3.58 -3.16
CA SER A 82 3.20 -4.86 -2.73
C SER A 82 2.14 -5.96 -2.76
N PHE A 83 2.49 -7.10 -3.27
CA PHE A 83 1.73 -8.32 -3.00
C PHE A 83 1.69 -8.60 -1.50
N ARG A 84 0.75 -9.42 -1.06
CA ARG A 84 0.51 -9.63 0.37
C ARG A 84 0.36 -11.10 0.75
N HIS A 85 0.73 -12.00 -0.15
CA HIS A 85 0.71 -13.43 0.14
C HIS A 85 1.82 -13.83 1.12
N ASP A 86 2.97 -13.18 1.02
CA ASP A 86 4.17 -13.47 1.83
C ASP A 86 4.05 -13.06 3.31
N VAL A 87 3.18 -12.10 3.65
CA VAL A 87 3.14 -11.46 4.99
C VAL A 87 2.17 -12.11 5.98
N ILE A 88 1.55 -13.23 5.61
CA ILE A 88 0.58 -13.92 6.48
C ILE A 88 1.31 -15.00 7.27
N GLY A 89 1.52 -14.73 8.57
CA GLY A 89 2.15 -15.67 9.50
C GLY A 89 1.12 -16.54 10.22
N ILE A 90 1.45 -17.80 10.50
CA ILE A 90 0.61 -18.73 11.26
C ILE A 90 1.39 -19.42 12.37
N ASN A 91 0.73 -19.70 13.48
CA ASN A 91 1.19 -20.68 14.45
C ASN A 91 0.78 -22.08 13.97
N LYS A 92 1.75 -22.94 13.65
CA LYS A 92 1.50 -24.28 13.12
C LYS A 92 0.74 -25.19 14.08
N ASN A 93 0.80 -24.91 15.39
CA ASN A 93 0.08 -25.67 16.42
C ASN A 93 -1.42 -25.29 16.50
N SER A 94 -1.86 -24.23 15.79
CA SER A 94 -3.26 -23.80 15.72
C SER A 94 -4.16 -24.69 14.86
N GLY A 95 -3.58 -25.69 14.19
CA GLY A 95 -4.29 -26.61 13.28
C GLY A 95 -4.56 -26.04 11.89
N ILE A 96 -4.04 -24.86 11.56
CA ILE A 96 -4.19 -24.23 10.25
C ILE A 96 -3.29 -24.96 9.24
N LYS A 97 -3.89 -25.46 8.16
CA LYS A 97 -3.22 -26.13 7.03
C LYS A 97 -3.50 -25.44 5.69
N THR A 98 -4.66 -24.84 5.56
CA THR A 98 -5.12 -24.12 4.37
C THR A 98 -5.61 -22.72 4.73
N PRO A 99 -5.73 -21.81 3.77
CA PRO A 99 -6.30 -20.48 4.04
C PRO A 99 -7.70 -20.51 4.64
N LYS A 100 -8.52 -21.51 4.30
CA LYS A 100 -9.88 -21.68 4.84
C LYS A 100 -9.90 -21.95 6.35
N ASP A 101 -8.86 -22.56 6.90
CA ASP A 101 -8.78 -22.91 8.31
C ASP A 101 -8.58 -21.69 9.25
N ILE A 102 -8.39 -20.48 8.70
CA ILE A 102 -8.30 -19.25 9.50
C ILE A 102 -9.66 -18.73 9.96
N GLU A 103 -10.77 -19.24 9.43
CA GLU A 103 -12.10 -18.87 9.84
C GLU A 103 -12.32 -19.13 11.36
N GLY A 104 -12.89 -18.13 12.02
CA GLY A 104 -13.12 -18.19 13.48
C GLY A 104 -11.87 -18.08 14.35
N LYS A 105 -10.67 -17.97 13.78
CA LYS A 105 -9.41 -17.87 14.49
C LYS A 105 -9.16 -16.48 15.07
N ARG A 106 -8.16 -16.40 15.96
CA ARG A 106 -7.63 -15.14 16.51
C ARG A 106 -6.59 -14.60 15.55
N ILE A 107 -6.85 -13.44 14.98
CA ILE A 107 -6.00 -12.85 13.95
C ILE A 107 -5.36 -11.58 14.47
N GLY A 108 -4.04 -11.57 14.57
CA GLY A 108 -3.24 -10.38 14.83
C GLY A 108 -3.13 -9.52 13.59
N VAL A 109 -3.44 -8.23 13.70
CA VAL A 109 -3.36 -7.27 12.59
C VAL A 109 -2.65 -6.00 13.02
N ALA A 110 -1.72 -5.50 12.19
CA ALA A 110 -0.97 -4.30 12.56
C ALA A 110 -1.86 -3.07 12.73
N LEU A 111 -2.79 -2.89 11.82
CA LEU A 111 -3.88 -1.92 11.88
C LEU A 111 -5.03 -2.49 11.03
N TYR A 112 -6.21 -2.65 11.60
CA TYR A 112 -7.36 -3.27 10.92
C TYR A 112 -7.74 -2.50 9.64
N THR A 113 -7.62 -1.18 9.67
CA THR A 113 -8.02 -0.25 8.61
C THR A 113 -6.95 -0.01 7.54
N MET A 114 -5.73 -0.57 7.69
CA MET A 114 -4.67 -0.37 6.70
C MET A 114 -4.99 -1.02 5.36
N THR A 115 -4.57 -0.39 4.29
CA THR A 115 -4.75 -0.88 2.91
C THR A 115 -4.23 -2.32 2.73
N ALA A 116 -3.09 -2.65 3.35
CA ALA A 116 -2.52 -3.99 3.30
C ALA A 116 -3.47 -5.06 3.88
N ALA A 117 -4.07 -4.80 5.03
CA ALA A 117 -5.01 -5.73 5.67
C ALA A 117 -6.32 -5.87 4.88
N ILE A 118 -6.78 -4.80 4.23
CA ILE A 118 -7.95 -4.83 3.35
C ILE A 118 -7.68 -5.74 2.15
N PHE A 119 -6.52 -5.60 1.51
CA PHE A 119 -6.14 -6.48 0.39
C PHE A 119 -5.94 -7.92 0.82
N VAL A 120 -5.33 -8.19 1.99
CA VAL A 120 -5.19 -9.58 2.50
C VAL A 120 -6.56 -10.22 2.68
N ARG A 121 -7.50 -9.53 3.34
CA ARG A 121 -8.86 -10.05 3.51
C ARG A 121 -9.57 -10.27 2.17
N GLY A 122 -9.51 -9.28 1.27
CA GLY A 122 -10.10 -9.39 -0.05
C GLY A 122 -9.51 -10.53 -0.88
N LEU A 123 -8.18 -10.64 -0.93
CA LEU A 123 -7.47 -11.72 -1.59
C LEU A 123 -7.89 -13.10 -1.05
N LEU A 124 -7.88 -13.28 0.28
CA LEU A 124 -8.22 -14.57 0.88
C LEU A 124 -9.69 -14.93 0.70
N SER A 125 -10.58 -13.94 0.68
CA SER A 125 -12.00 -14.17 0.37
C SER A 125 -12.20 -14.56 -1.10
N ASP A 126 -11.58 -13.83 -2.05
CA ASP A 126 -11.76 -14.07 -3.48
C ASP A 126 -11.12 -15.39 -3.95
N GLU A 127 -9.88 -15.65 -3.54
CA GLU A 127 -9.13 -16.80 -4.07
C GLU A 127 -9.36 -18.09 -3.28
N TYR A 128 -9.69 -17.98 -1.99
CA TYR A 128 -9.80 -19.14 -1.10
C TYR A 128 -11.16 -19.24 -0.39
N GLY A 129 -12.09 -18.32 -0.65
CA GLY A 129 -13.43 -18.32 -0.08
C GLY A 129 -13.48 -18.14 1.44
N VAL A 130 -12.49 -17.44 2.03
CA VAL A 130 -12.40 -17.24 3.48
C VAL A 130 -13.47 -16.26 3.96
N ASP A 131 -14.24 -16.67 4.97
CA ASP A 131 -15.19 -15.83 5.70
C ASP A 131 -14.59 -15.32 7.03
N PHE A 132 -14.41 -14.02 7.12
CA PHE A 132 -13.86 -13.34 8.30
C PHE A 132 -14.92 -12.95 9.34
N SER A 133 -16.20 -13.24 9.13
CA SER A 133 -17.31 -12.75 9.97
C SER A 133 -17.19 -13.17 11.44
N ASN A 134 -16.64 -14.35 11.71
CA ASN A 134 -16.50 -14.94 13.05
C ASN A 134 -15.08 -14.84 13.61
N CYS A 135 -14.16 -14.16 12.92
CA CYS A 135 -12.79 -14.00 13.40
C CYS A 135 -12.70 -13.01 14.57
N LYS A 136 -11.75 -13.25 15.45
CA LYS A 136 -11.41 -12.35 16.57
C LYS A 136 -10.12 -11.61 16.19
N TRP A 137 -10.18 -10.28 16.18
CA TRP A 137 -9.06 -9.45 15.78
C TRP A 137 -8.30 -8.90 16.98
N VAL A 138 -6.97 -8.94 16.90
CA VAL A 138 -6.07 -8.36 17.90
C VAL A 138 -5.17 -7.37 17.18
N GLN A 139 -5.25 -6.10 17.56
CA GLN A 139 -4.45 -5.04 16.90
C GLN A 139 -3.22 -4.71 17.72
N GLY A 140 -2.05 -4.66 17.05
CA GLY A 140 -0.76 -4.32 17.64
C GLY A 140 0.34 -4.30 16.59
N ALA A 141 1.53 -3.82 16.91
CA ALA A 141 2.64 -3.86 15.95
C ALA A 141 3.16 -5.29 15.75
N ILE A 142 3.57 -5.63 14.50
CA ILE A 142 3.94 -7.01 14.15
C ILE A 142 5.20 -7.47 14.89
N ASN A 143 6.29 -6.71 14.78
CA ASN A 143 7.63 -7.13 15.20
C ASN A 143 8.21 -6.31 16.36
N THR A 144 7.44 -5.39 16.92
CA THR A 144 7.80 -4.55 18.07
C THR A 144 6.62 -4.47 19.01
N ALA A 145 6.88 -4.28 20.29
CA ALA A 145 5.80 -4.01 21.24
C ALA A 145 5.09 -2.69 20.91
N GLY A 146 3.80 -2.60 21.27
CA GLY A 146 3.00 -1.39 21.11
C GLY A 146 2.14 -1.36 19.84
N SER A 147 1.85 -0.14 19.37
CA SER A 147 0.94 0.13 18.24
C SER A 147 1.68 0.36 16.92
N HIS A 148 0.95 0.29 15.82
CA HIS A 148 1.42 0.65 14.47
C HIS A 148 1.09 2.12 14.16
N GLY A 149 1.60 3.06 14.95
CA GLY A 149 1.35 4.50 14.80
C GLY A 149 0.08 4.99 15.52
N ASP A 150 -0.32 6.22 15.24
CA ASP A 150 -1.50 6.89 15.81
C ASP A 150 -2.44 7.36 14.70
N PRO A 151 -3.17 6.42 14.06
CA PRO A 151 -3.95 6.72 12.89
C PRO A 151 -5.24 7.51 13.21
N HIS A 152 -5.45 8.62 12.53
CA HIS A 152 -6.68 9.40 12.56
C HIS A 152 -7.71 8.84 11.55
N VAL A 153 -8.13 7.58 11.73
CA VAL A 153 -9.06 6.89 10.84
C VAL A 153 -10.51 7.21 11.19
N LEU A 154 -11.37 7.22 10.18
CA LEU A 154 -12.82 7.36 10.39
C LEU A 154 -13.41 6.06 10.95
N PRO A 155 -14.50 6.13 11.74
CA PRO A 155 -15.19 4.94 12.21
C PRO A 155 -15.66 4.05 11.06
N LEU A 156 -15.60 2.74 11.26
CA LEU A 156 -16.16 1.76 10.32
C LEU A 156 -17.70 1.77 10.40
N LEU A 157 -18.35 1.45 9.29
CA LEU A 157 -19.83 1.35 9.23
C LEU A 157 -20.35 0.15 10.03
N LYS A 158 -19.52 -0.90 10.17
CA LYS A 158 -19.76 -2.05 11.03
C LYS A 158 -18.49 -2.34 11.81
N GLN A 159 -18.59 -2.39 13.13
CA GLN A 159 -17.44 -2.68 13.99
C GLN A 159 -17.09 -4.16 13.94
N PRO A 160 -15.84 -4.54 13.67
CA PRO A 160 -15.37 -5.91 13.80
C PRO A 160 -15.21 -6.27 15.29
N ASN A 161 -15.12 -7.57 15.60
CA ASN A 161 -14.70 -8.03 16.91
C ASN A 161 -13.19 -7.80 17.08
N LEU A 162 -12.83 -6.55 17.40
CA LEU A 162 -11.45 -6.05 17.46
C LEU A 162 -11.11 -5.60 18.88
N VAL A 163 -10.00 -6.08 19.38
CA VAL A 163 -9.39 -5.64 20.64
C VAL A 163 -7.95 -5.19 20.41
N HIS A 164 -7.42 -4.35 21.30
CA HIS A 164 -6.00 -4.04 21.32
C HIS A 164 -5.24 -5.16 22.02
N GLY A 165 -4.10 -5.55 21.46
CA GLY A 165 -3.19 -6.50 22.07
C GLY A 165 -2.49 -5.91 23.31
N ASP A 166 -1.77 -6.76 24.03
CA ASP A 166 -0.93 -6.35 25.14
C ASP A 166 0.15 -5.38 24.63
N PRO A 167 0.19 -4.13 25.13
CA PRO A 167 1.14 -3.14 24.66
C PRO A 167 2.61 -3.46 24.98
N SER A 168 2.86 -4.43 25.86
CA SER A 168 4.22 -4.91 26.18
C SER A 168 4.73 -6.00 25.23
N LYS A 169 3.86 -6.52 24.33
CA LYS A 169 4.17 -7.61 23.39
C LYS A 169 4.03 -7.13 21.95
N SER A 170 4.80 -7.75 21.07
CA SER A 170 4.53 -7.69 19.62
C SER A 170 3.49 -8.77 19.24
N LEU A 171 2.86 -8.61 18.08
CA LEU A 171 2.01 -9.68 17.53
C LEU A 171 2.82 -10.94 17.18
N ASP A 172 4.12 -10.80 16.90
CA ASP A 172 5.03 -11.94 16.73
C ASP A 172 5.22 -12.73 18.03
N ASP A 173 5.41 -12.04 19.17
CA ASP A 173 5.47 -12.69 20.49
C ASP A 173 4.16 -13.42 20.81
N MET A 174 3.02 -12.78 20.53
CA MET A 174 1.70 -13.36 20.74
C MET A 174 1.43 -14.56 19.81
N LEU A 175 1.96 -14.53 18.58
CA LEU A 175 1.88 -15.65 17.62
C LEU A 175 2.69 -16.86 18.13
N VAL A 176 3.91 -16.61 18.58
CA VAL A 176 4.78 -17.66 19.16
C VAL A 176 4.14 -18.29 20.41
N ALA A 177 3.57 -17.46 21.29
CA ALA A 177 2.89 -17.91 22.51
C ALA A 177 1.53 -18.59 22.25
N GLY A 178 1.00 -18.53 21.01
CA GLY A 178 -0.33 -19.06 20.68
C GLY A 178 -1.48 -18.22 21.24
N GLU A 179 -1.24 -16.95 21.55
CA GLU A 179 -2.27 -15.98 21.96
C GLU A 179 -3.05 -15.45 20.73
N VAL A 180 -2.41 -15.41 19.57
CA VAL A 180 -3.03 -15.28 18.25
C VAL A 180 -2.64 -16.49 17.38
N ASP A 181 -3.49 -16.85 16.43
CA ASP A 181 -3.30 -18.03 15.57
C ASP A 181 -2.68 -17.63 14.22
N VAL A 182 -2.97 -16.40 13.78
CA VAL A 182 -2.57 -15.83 12.49
C VAL A 182 -2.11 -14.39 12.72
N THR A 183 -1.19 -13.93 11.91
CA THR A 183 -0.87 -12.48 11.79
C THR A 183 -0.93 -12.03 10.35
N MET A 184 -1.40 -10.80 10.11
CA MET A 184 -1.36 -10.15 8.81
C MET A 184 -1.06 -8.65 8.96
N GLY A 185 -0.28 -8.11 8.02
CA GLY A 185 0.12 -6.70 8.10
C GLY A 185 1.01 -6.27 6.95
N THR A 186 2.00 -5.43 7.25
CA THR A 186 2.95 -4.90 6.29
C THR A 186 4.25 -5.69 6.21
N SER A 187 4.50 -6.56 7.17
CA SER A 187 5.71 -7.38 7.27
C SER A 187 5.40 -8.75 7.83
N ILE A 188 6.23 -9.71 7.48
CA ILE A 188 6.16 -11.06 8.05
C ILE A 188 6.68 -11.04 9.50
N PRO A 189 6.11 -11.84 10.43
CA PRO A 189 6.68 -12.07 11.76
C PRO A 189 8.12 -12.59 11.67
N ARG A 190 9.01 -12.06 12.48
CA ARG A 190 10.43 -12.49 12.51
C ARG A 190 10.60 -13.94 12.90
N SER A 191 9.69 -14.46 13.72
CA SER A 191 9.68 -15.85 14.16
C SER A 191 9.49 -16.85 13.01
N VAL A 192 8.89 -16.46 11.89
CA VAL A 192 8.76 -17.31 10.69
C VAL A 192 10.11 -17.85 10.21
N MET A 193 11.17 -17.06 10.35
CA MET A 193 12.54 -17.46 9.94
C MET A 193 13.33 -18.17 11.02
N LYS A 194 12.83 -18.21 12.27
CA LYS A 194 13.61 -18.65 13.44
C LYS A 194 12.93 -19.72 14.27
N ASN A 195 11.60 -19.79 14.27
CA ASN A 195 10.82 -20.69 15.12
C ASN A 195 10.16 -21.78 14.25
N PRO A 196 10.48 -23.08 14.47
CA PRO A 196 9.92 -24.17 13.67
C PRO A 196 8.38 -24.30 13.79
N ASN A 197 7.79 -23.78 14.86
CA ASN A 197 6.35 -23.80 15.10
C ASN A 197 5.59 -22.63 14.45
N VAL A 198 6.30 -21.72 13.80
CA VAL A 198 5.71 -20.59 13.06
C VAL A 198 6.02 -20.75 11.59
N GLY A 199 5.12 -20.33 10.72
CA GLY A 199 5.30 -20.43 9.29
C GLY A 199 4.48 -19.40 8.52
N ARG A 200 4.58 -19.44 7.19
CA ARG A 200 3.68 -18.70 6.31
C ARG A 200 2.42 -19.51 6.05
N LEU A 201 1.29 -18.82 5.95
CA LEU A 201 0.03 -19.44 5.49
C LEU A 201 0.15 -19.93 4.04
N LEU A 202 0.83 -19.16 3.20
CA LEU A 202 1.10 -19.45 1.80
C LEU A 202 2.63 -19.66 1.62
N PRO A 203 3.14 -20.87 1.79
CA PRO A 203 4.59 -21.11 1.74
C PRO A 203 5.18 -20.91 0.33
N ASN A 204 4.39 -21.10 -0.72
CA ASN A 204 4.78 -20.90 -2.11
C ASN A 204 4.40 -19.49 -2.64
N TYR A 205 4.32 -18.51 -1.75
CA TYR A 205 3.81 -17.16 -2.02
C TYR A 205 4.35 -16.54 -3.32
N TYR A 206 5.59 -16.80 -3.69
CA TYR A 206 6.20 -16.24 -4.89
C TYR A 206 5.50 -16.72 -6.18
N GLU A 207 5.20 -18.01 -6.28
CA GLU A 207 4.45 -18.58 -7.41
C GLU A 207 2.97 -18.19 -7.33
N ASP A 208 2.41 -18.14 -6.12
CA ASP A 208 1.02 -17.74 -5.88
C ASP A 208 0.79 -16.28 -6.32
N GLU A 209 1.72 -15.36 -6.02
CA GLU A 209 1.68 -13.95 -6.44
C GLU A 209 1.73 -13.78 -7.95
N LYS A 210 2.61 -14.55 -8.63
CA LYS A 210 2.69 -14.55 -10.09
C LYS A 210 1.41 -15.07 -10.74
N ALA A 211 0.87 -16.18 -10.22
CA ALA A 211 -0.39 -16.76 -10.69
C ALA A 211 -1.57 -15.82 -10.47
N TYR A 212 -1.64 -15.22 -9.28
CA TYR A 212 -2.64 -14.22 -8.93
C TYR A 212 -2.63 -13.02 -9.89
N TYR A 213 -1.46 -12.43 -10.13
CA TYR A 213 -1.35 -11.30 -11.06
C TYR A 213 -1.69 -11.68 -12.50
N LYS A 214 -1.21 -12.84 -12.98
CA LYS A 214 -1.55 -13.34 -14.33
C LYS A 214 -3.06 -13.51 -14.52
N LYS A 215 -3.75 -14.00 -13.48
CA LYS A 215 -5.21 -14.23 -13.48
C LYS A 215 -6.01 -12.93 -13.35
N THR A 216 -5.65 -12.07 -12.41
CA THR A 216 -6.49 -10.94 -11.96
C THR A 216 -6.06 -9.58 -12.47
N LYS A 217 -4.78 -9.45 -12.87
CA LYS A 217 -4.11 -8.17 -13.14
C LYS A 217 -4.10 -7.22 -11.94
N ILE A 218 -4.33 -7.73 -10.73
CA ILE A 218 -4.27 -6.95 -9.50
C ILE A 218 -2.83 -6.96 -8.96
N PHE A 219 -2.19 -5.80 -8.95
CA PHE A 219 -0.97 -5.54 -8.19
C PHE A 219 -1.30 -4.54 -7.09
N PRO A 220 -1.44 -4.97 -5.81
CA PRO A 220 -2.06 -4.18 -4.77
C PRO A 220 -1.39 -2.84 -4.53
N ILE A 221 -2.17 -1.75 -4.67
CA ILE A 221 -1.76 -0.37 -4.43
C ILE A 221 -1.93 -0.07 -2.94
N MET A 222 -0.83 0.30 -2.27
CA MET A 222 -0.87 0.64 -0.86
C MET A 222 -1.08 2.13 -0.63
N HIS A 223 -0.35 2.95 -1.38
CA HIS A 223 -0.35 4.39 -1.22
C HIS A 223 -0.56 5.11 -2.55
N LEU A 224 -1.06 6.34 -2.46
CA LEU A 224 -1.22 7.28 -3.55
C LEU A 224 -0.62 8.64 -3.17
N ILE A 225 -0.54 9.57 -4.13
CA ILE A 225 -0.16 10.96 -3.86
C ILE A 225 -1.43 11.79 -3.69
N ALA A 226 -1.55 12.47 -2.57
CA ALA A 226 -2.65 13.36 -2.24
C ALA A 226 -2.20 14.82 -2.23
N ILE A 227 -3.01 15.72 -2.78
CA ILE A 227 -2.82 17.17 -2.77
C ILE A 227 -3.93 17.75 -1.89
N ARG A 228 -3.64 18.72 -1.05
CA ARG A 228 -4.68 19.45 -0.33
C ARG A 228 -5.63 20.14 -1.33
N LYS A 229 -6.94 20.06 -1.08
CA LYS A 229 -7.95 20.64 -1.98
C LYS A 229 -7.80 22.12 -2.16
N ASP A 230 -7.48 22.87 -1.09
CA ASP A 230 -7.30 24.32 -1.18
C ASP A 230 -6.10 24.73 -2.07
N VAL A 231 -5.04 23.90 -2.12
CA VAL A 231 -3.90 24.09 -3.03
C VAL A 231 -4.32 23.82 -4.47
N TYR A 232 -5.02 22.69 -4.70
CA TYR A 232 -5.49 22.30 -6.02
C TYR A 232 -6.51 23.28 -6.60
N GLU A 233 -7.51 23.69 -5.80
CA GLU A 233 -8.57 24.61 -6.26
C GLU A 233 -8.03 25.99 -6.63
N LYS A 234 -7.01 26.49 -5.91
CA LYS A 234 -6.34 27.75 -6.25
C LYS A 234 -5.40 27.63 -7.43
N ASN A 235 -4.84 26.45 -7.67
CA ASN A 235 -3.79 26.21 -8.66
C ASN A 235 -4.02 24.88 -9.41
N PRO A 236 -5.04 24.75 -10.27
CA PRO A 236 -5.39 23.46 -10.88
C PRO A 236 -4.28 22.81 -11.73
N PHE A 237 -3.34 23.63 -12.28
CA PHE A 237 -2.21 23.15 -13.08
C PHE A 237 -1.27 22.21 -12.27
N VAL A 238 -1.28 22.32 -10.94
CA VAL A 238 -0.43 21.54 -10.02
C VAL A 238 -0.62 20.03 -10.25
N ALA A 239 -1.86 19.60 -10.50
CA ALA A 239 -2.15 18.18 -10.71
C ALA A 239 -1.41 17.61 -11.93
N THR A 240 -1.50 18.28 -13.07
CA THR A 240 -0.82 17.86 -14.31
C THR A 240 0.70 17.98 -14.19
N SER A 241 1.20 19.10 -13.67
CA SER A 241 2.63 19.33 -13.51
C SER A 241 3.29 18.28 -12.60
N LEU A 242 2.70 18.00 -11.44
CA LEU A 242 3.19 16.97 -10.52
C LEU A 242 3.09 15.57 -11.14
N TYR A 243 1.95 15.24 -11.76
CA TYR A 243 1.77 13.93 -12.40
C TYR A 243 2.88 13.65 -13.43
N ASN A 244 3.14 14.61 -14.31
CA ASN A 244 4.19 14.49 -15.33
C ASN A 244 5.59 14.33 -14.69
N ALA A 245 5.88 15.09 -13.66
CA ALA A 245 7.17 14.98 -12.95
C ALA A 245 7.32 13.62 -12.24
N PHE A 246 6.25 13.07 -11.64
CA PHE A 246 6.26 11.72 -11.06
C PHE A 246 6.46 10.64 -12.12
N VAL A 247 5.80 10.74 -13.27
CA VAL A 247 5.99 9.81 -14.40
C VAL A 247 7.44 9.84 -14.89
N GLN A 248 8.00 11.04 -15.15
CA GLN A 248 9.39 11.19 -15.57
C GLN A 248 10.37 10.62 -14.53
N SER A 249 10.12 10.89 -13.25
CA SER A 249 10.97 10.41 -12.15
C SER A 249 10.95 8.88 -12.06
N LYS A 250 9.77 8.25 -12.16
CA LYS A 250 9.60 6.80 -12.21
C LYS A 250 10.30 6.20 -13.43
N ASN A 251 10.09 6.76 -14.62
CA ASN A 251 10.69 6.25 -15.86
C ASN A 251 12.22 6.31 -15.79
N LEU A 252 12.77 7.38 -15.23
CA LEU A 252 14.22 7.49 -15.02
C LEU A 252 14.74 6.44 -14.04
N ALA A 253 14.00 6.16 -12.96
CA ALA A 253 14.37 5.10 -12.01
C ALA A 253 14.32 3.71 -12.67
N LEU A 254 13.28 3.41 -13.44
CA LEU A 254 13.19 2.16 -14.22
C LEU A 254 14.34 2.02 -15.20
N LYS A 255 14.65 3.06 -15.97
CA LYS A 255 15.80 3.08 -16.88
C LYS A 255 17.12 2.80 -16.16
N LYS A 256 17.31 3.38 -14.97
CA LYS A 256 18.48 3.13 -14.12
C LYS A 256 18.50 1.68 -13.60
N MET A 257 17.36 1.10 -13.24
CA MET A 257 17.23 -0.27 -12.74
C MET A 257 17.53 -1.31 -13.83
N PHE A 258 16.96 -1.12 -15.03
CA PHE A 258 17.19 -2.01 -16.17
C PHE A 258 18.59 -1.90 -16.80
N SER A 259 19.38 -0.90 -16.41
CA SER A 259 20.78 -0.77 -16.87
C SER A 259 21.71 -1.69 -16.08
N THR A 260 21.87 -2.92 -16.55
CA THR A 260 22.64 -3.99 -15.88
C THR A 260 24.15 -3.97 -16.15
N ARG A 261 24.67 -3.01 -16.95
CA ARG A 261 26.11 -2.88 -17.23
C ARG A 261 26.96 -2.69 -15.97
N ALA A 262 26.42 -1.98 -14.98
CA ALA A 262 26.92 -1.88 -13.62
C ALA A 262 25.73 -1.93 -12.68
N LEU A 263 25.64 -2.99 -11.87
CA LEU A 263 24.52 -3.17 -10.96
C LEU A 263 24.49 -2.02 -9.96
N ARG A 264 23.41 -1.22 -10.00
CA ARG A 264 23.16 -0.10 -9.08
C ARG A 264 22.54 -0.55 -7.77
N TYR A 265 21.94 -1.73 -7.78
CA TYR A 265 21.31 -2.36 -6.63
C TYR A 265 22.13 -3.57 -6.21
N MET A 266 22.30 -3.79 -4.92
CA MET A 266 23.05 -4.92 -4.36
C MET A 266 22.23 -6.22 -4.41
N MET A 267 21.75 -6.58 -5.60
CA MET A 267 20.96 -7.78 -5.90
C MET A 267 21.72 -8.63 -6.93
N PRO A 268 22.45 -9.67 -6.50
CA PRO A 268 23.34 -10.46 -7.39
C PRO A 268 22.62 -11.08 -8.60
N PHE A 269 21.36 -11.46 -8.44
CA PHE A 269 20.55 -12.09 -9.50
C PHE A 269 19.60 -11.12 -10.19
N LEU A 270 19.82 -9.81 -10.07
CA LEU A 270 18.95 -8.78 -10.64
C LEU A 270 18.68 -8.99 -12.15
N PRO A 271 19.63 -9.33 -13.03
CA PRO A 271 19.31 -9.53 -14.45
C PRO A 271 18.22 -10.57 -14.68
N ALA A 272 18.31 -11.75 -14.05
CA ALA A 272 17.30 -12.81 -14.20
C ALA A 272 15.93 -12.38 -13.62
N GLN A 273 15.93 -11.63 -12.51
CA GLN A 273 14.71 -11.09 -11.94
C GLN A 273 14.06 -10.03 -12.86
N LEU A 274 14.84 -9.21 -13.53
CA LEU A 274 14.34 -8.23 -14.49
C LEU A 274 13.72 -8.89 -15.73
N ASP A 275 14.32 -9.98 -16.22
CA ASP A 275 13.77 -10.76 -17.33
C ASP A 275 12.40 -11.35 -16.92
N GLU A 276 12.31 -11.95 -15.75
CA GLU A 276 11.04 -12.48 -15.23
C GLU A 276 9.97 -11.38 -15.01
N ILE A 277 10.37 -10.22 -14.49
CA ILE A 277 9.48 -9.06 -14.33
C ILE A 277 8.91 -8.63 -15.69
N ARG A 278 9.74 -8.56 -16.74
CA ARG A 278 9.27 -8.24 -18.09
C ARG A 278 8.28 -9.27 -18.63
N ASP A 279 8.55 -10.55 -18.40
CA ASP A 279 7.66 -11.62 -18.85
C ASP A 279 6.27 -11.57 -18.19
N ILE A 280 6.20 -11.07 -16.94
CA ILE A 280 4.98 -11.00 -16.16
C ILE A 280 4.22 -9.69 -16.37
N PHE A 281 4.93 -8.56 -16.31
CA PHE A 281 4.35 -7.20 -16.26
C PHE A 281 4.49 -6.44 -17.58
N GLY A 282 5.36 -6.87 -18.50
CA GLY A 282 5.72 -6.10 -19.69
C GLY A 282 6.76 -5.02 -19.39
N GLU A 283 6.75 -3.97 -20.22
CA GLU A 283 7.77 -2.92 -20.18
C GLU A 283 7.67 -2.00 -18.95
N ASP A 284 6.47 -1.77 -18.41
CA ASP A 284 6.26 -0.96 -17.22
C ASP A 284 5.65 -1.80 -16.07
N PRO A 285 6.47 -2.32 -15.15
CA PRO A 285 5.99 -3.08 -14.00
C PRO A 285 5.35 -2.21 -12.91
N TRP A 286 5.41 -0.88 -13.05
CA TRP A 286 4.92 0.07 -12.05
C TRP A 286 4.10 1.20 -12.66
N PRO A 287 3.03 0.89 -13.42
CA PRO A 287 2.27 1.91 -14.15
C PRO A 287 1.59 2.90 -13.21
N TYR A 288 1.61 4.19 -13.58
CA TYR A 288 0.76 5.24 -13.05
C TYR A 288 -0.44 5.42 -13.98
N GLY A 289 -1.44 6.19 -13.57
CA GLY A 289 -2.67 6.37 -14.33
C GLY A 289 -3.81 5.49 -13.82
N VAL A 290 -5.04 5.84 -14.20
CA VAL A 290 -6.25 5.12 -13.78
C VAL A 290 -6.44 3.86 -14.60
N GLU A 291 -6.31 3.95 -15.93
CA GLU A 291 -6.67 2.85 -16.83
C GLU A 291 -5.77 1.61 -16.65
N GLU A 292 -4.48 1.81 -16.55
CA GLU A 292 -3.49 0.76 -16.33
C GLU A 292 -3.66 0.07 -14.97
N ASN A 293 -4.33 0.76 -14.05
CA ASN A 293 -4.55 0.28 -12.66
C ASN A 293 -6.00 -0.04 -12.35
N ARG A 294 -6.89 0.04 -13.33
CA ARG A 294 -8.34 -0.15 -13.15
C ARG A 294 -8.68 -1.42 -12.39
N PRO A 295 -8.16 -2.61 -12.73
CA PRO A 295 -8.49 -3.84 -12.00
C PRO A 295 -8.12 -3.77 -10.51
N THR A 296 -6.99 -3.15 -10.18
CA THR A 296 -6.53 -2.99 -8.78
C THR A 296 -7.37 -1.97 -8.02
N LEU A 297 -7.71 -0.86 -8.65
CA LEU A 297 -8.50 0.22 -8.03
C LEU A 297 -9.95 -0.24 -7.78
N GLU A 298 -10.56 -0.90 -8.75
CA GLU A 298 -11.91 -1.48 -8.62
C GLU A 298 -11.95 -2.55 -7.53
N ALA A 299 -10.93 -3.42 -7.45
CA ALA A 299 -10.81 -4.40 -6.39
C ALA A 299 -10.72 -3.73 -5.01
N LEU A 300 -9.90 -2.69 -4.86
CA LEU A 300 -9.77 -1.97 -3.58
C LEU A 300 -11.09 -1.33 -3.16
N VAL A 301 -11.77 -0.62 -4.07
CA VAL A 301 -13.09 0.00 -3.78
C VAL A 301 -14.12 -1.06 -3.42
N ARG A 302 -14.14 -2.19 -4.13
CA ARG A 302 -15.02 -3.32 -3.82
C ARG A 302 -14.73 -3.89 -2.43
N TYR A 303 -13.47 -4.19 -2.13
CA TYR A 303 -13.06 -4.71 -0.82
C TYR A 303 -13.42 -3.75 0.31
N MET A 304 -13.24 -2.45 0.10
CA MET A 304 -13.60 -1.45 1.12
C MET A 304 -15.10 -1.39 1.34
N HIS A 305 -15.91 -1.56 0.32
CA HIS A 305 -17.37 -1.64 0.46
C HIS A 305 -17.80 -2.94 1.18
N GLU A 306 -17.29 -4.09 0.75
CA GLU A 306 -17.61 -5.41 1.33
C GLU A 306 -17.16 -5.52 2.80
N GLN A 307 -16.09 -4.82 3.16
CA GLN A 307 -15.53 -4.78 4.52
C GLN A 307 -16.05 -3.59 5.37
N TYR A 308 -17.11 -2.91 4.92
CA TYR A 308 -17.80 -1.84 5.66
C TYR A 308 -16.97 -0.57 5.92
N PHE A 309 -16.04 -0.22 5.06
CA PHE A 309 -15.30 1.04 5.11
C PHE A 309 -16.05 2.19 4.44
N ILE A 310 -16.78 1.91 3.37
CA ILE A 310 -17.53 2.88 2.58
C ILE A 310 -18.96 2.38 2.35
N PRO A 311 -19.97 3.29 2.31
CA PRO A 311 -21.36 2.90 2.21
C PRO A 311 -21.77 2.38 0.83
N LYS A 312 -21.04 2.75 -0.21
CA LYS A 312 -21.28 2.33 -1.60
C LYS A 312 -19.97 2.28 -2.38
N LYS A 313 -19.93 1.49 -3.44
CA LYS A 313 -18.84 1.53 -4.43
C LYS A 313 -18.86 2.87 -5.14
N MET A 314 -17.71 3.50 -5.26
CA MET A 314 -17.53 4.78 -5.94
C MET A 314 -16.93 4.57 -7.32
N PRO A 315 -17.31 5.36 -8.33
CA PRO A 315 -16.60 5.41 -9.61
C PRO A 315 -15.13 5.78 -9.38
N ILE A 316 -14.22 5.08 -10.05
CA ILE A 316 -12.78 5.31 -9.87
C ILE A 316 -12.39 6.72 -10.32
N GLU A 317 -13.05 7.24 -11.33
CA GLU A 317 -12.82 8.58 -11.89
C GLU A 317 -13.07 9.71 -10.88
N GLU A 318 -13.95 9.48 -9.89
CA GLU A 318 -14.26 10.45 -8.83
C GLU A 318 -13.16 10.53 -7.74
N LEU A 319 -12.24 9.57 -7.73
CA LEU A 319 -11.16 9.51 -6.74
C LEU A 319 -9.96 10.38 -7.11
N PHE A 320 -9.80 10.77 -8.37
CA PHE A 320 -8.56 11.38 -8.85
C PHE A 320 -8.78 12.74 -9.52
N ALA A 321 -7.81 13.62 -9.35
CA ALA A 321 -7.72 14.84 -10.12
C ALA A 321 -7.58 14.52 -11.61
N LYS A 322 -8.20 15.34 -12.47
CA LYS A 322 -7.97 15.25 -13.91
C LYS A 322 -6.54 15.66 -14.22
N THR A 323 -5.81 14.81 -14.92
CA THR A 323 -4.45 15.06 -15.38
C THR A 323 -4.42 14.99 -16.90
N TYR A 324 -3.67 15.88 -17.52
CA TYR A 324 -3.50 15.98 -18.98
C TYR A 324 -2.02 15.73 -19.29
N GLY A 325 -1.57 14.48 -19.09
CA GLY A 325 -0.18 14.12 -19.31
C GLY A 325 -0.01 13.18 -20.50
N HIS A 326 1.09 13.31 -21.22
CA HIS A 326 1.54 12.26 -22.13
C HIS A 326 2.21 11.16 -21.29
N THR A 327 1.65 9.97 -21.32
CA THR A 327 2.34 8.78 -20.86
C THR A 327 3.34 8.36 -21.94
N GLU A 328 4.54 8.93 -21.93
CA GLU A 328 5.62 8.36 -22.72
C GLU A 328 6.03 7.03 -22.08
N PRO A 329 6.16 5.94 -22.87
CA PRO A 329 6.65 4.67 -22.36
C PRO A 329 8.06 4.86 -21.76
N ALA A 330 8.41 4.01 -20.78
CA ALA A 330 9.69 4.10 -20.08
C ALA A 330 10.90 3.77 -20.96
N PHE A 331 10.66 3.13 -22.13
CA PHE A 331 11.67 2.65 -23.07
C PHE A 331 11.22 2.83 -24.52
#